data_8c6303e95959a1b374adeccac55c8a36
#
_entry.id   8c6303e95959a1b374adeccac55c8a36
#
_cell.length_a   1.000
_cell.length_b   1.000
_cell.length_c   1.000
_cell.angle_alpha   90.00
_cell.angle_beta   90.00
_cell.angle_gamma   90.00
#
_symmetry.space_group_name_H-M   'P 1'
#
loop_
_entity.id
_entity.type
_entity.pdbx_description
1 polymer ?
#
loop_
_entity_poly.entity_id
_entity_poly.type
_entity_poly.pdbx_seq_one_letter_code
_entity_poly.pdbx_strand_id
1 'polypeptide(L)'
;MYSLSLSLYADYERRTEKAQRKGTFFRFTFKKNYLCLQKQFNLTNMIIAVDFDGTIVEHRYPEIGREIPFAVETLKKLIEDRHQLILWSVREGRLLDEAVEWCRQRGVEFYAVNKDFPEEDTDKNSHYSRKLKADLFIDDRNVGGLPDWGTIYRMIKEKKSMAQLLQEEWEEDQPVTQKKKKRWWF
;
A
#
# COMPACT_ATOMS: atom_id res chain seq x y z
N MET A 1 16.97 -10.98 -3.77
CA MET A 1 17.15 -9.51 -3.86
C MET A 1 17.55 -8.81 -2.56
N TYR A 2 17.54 -9.48 -1.41
CA TYR A 2 18.00 -8.94 -0.11
C TYR A 2 19.52 -8.70 0.00
N SER A 3 20.31 -9.31 -0.87
CA SER A 3 21.79 -9.22 -0.82
C SER A 3 22.36 -7.87 -1.28
N LEU A 4 21.67 -7.16 -2.17
CA LEU A 4 22.11 -5.86 -2.68
C LEU A 4 21.92 -4.70 -1.68
N SER A 5 20.89 -4.76 -0.83
CA SER A 5 20.63 -3.69 0.16
C SER A 5 21.58 -3.76 1.35
N LEU A 6 21.97 -4.97 1.78
CA LEU A 6 22.96 -5.17 2.84
C LEU A 6 24.38 -4.78 2.40
N SER A 7 24.72 -5.03 1.13
CA SER A 7 26.00 -4.59 0.54
C SER A 7 26.13 -3.08 0.47
N LEU A 8 25.06 -2.39 0.07
CA LEU A 8 25.00 -0.91 0.04
C LEU A 8 25.06 -0.30 1.45
N TYR A 9 24.45 -0.96 2.44
CA TYR A 9 24.51 -0.52 3.83
C TYR A 9 25.92 -0.68 4.43
N ALA A 10 26.58 -1.80 4.21
CA ALA A 10 27.95 -2.07 4.67
C ALA A 10 28.99 -1.16 3.98
N ASP A 11 28.76 -0.79 2.70
CA ASP A 11 29.61 0.19 2.02
C ASP A 11 29.36 1.63 2.50
N TYR A 12 28.14 1.93 2.92
CA TYR A 12 27.80 3.20 3.55
C TYR A 12 28.51 3.37 4.91
N GLU A 13 28.46 2.37 5.79
CA GLU A 13 29.11 2.44 7.08
C GLU A 13 30.65 2.60 6.93
N ARG A 14 31.26 1.84 6.04
CA ARG A 14 32.70 1.98 5.74
C ARG A 14 33.08 3.36 5.19
N ARG A 15 32.20 3.99 4.41
CA ARG A 15 32.42 5.36 3.87
C ARG A 15 32.19 6.43 4.94
N THR A 16 31.25 6.24 5.87
CA THR A 16 31.00 7.18 6.96
C THR A 16 32.12 7.17 8.00
N GLU A 17 32.69 6.02 8.34
CA GLU A 17 33.87 5.92 9.20
C GLU A 17 35.11 6.60 8.59
N LYS A 18 35.32 6.46 7.28
CA LYS A 18 36.40 7.14 6.55
C LYS A 18 36.21 8.66 6.46
N ALA A 19 34.95 9.13 6.38
CA ALA A 19 34.61 10.56 6.32
C ALA A 19 34.65 11.24 7.69
N GLN A 20 34.45 10.51 8.79
CA GLN A 20 34.61 11.03 10.15
C GLN A 20 36.05 11.47 10.46
N ARG A 21 37.05 10.96 9.72
CA ARG A 21 38.47 11.34 9.85
C ARG A 21 38.85 12.62 9.07
N LYS A 22 37.95 13.18 8.26
CA LYS A 22 38.21 14.36 7.40
C LYS A 22 37.15 15.46 7.53
N GLY A 23 37.00 16.10 8.68
CA GLY A 23 36.44 17.45 8.82
C GLY A 23 34.92 17.61 8.52
N THR A 24 34.33 18.44 9.32
CA THR A 24 32.91 18.68 9.65
C THR A 24 31.97 19.16 8.51
N PHE A 25 32.43 19.56 7.35
CA PHE A 25 31.59 20.16 6.30
C PHE A 25 30.81 19.10 5.46
N PHE A 26 31.37 17.92 5.28
CA PHE A 26 30.75 16.84 4.49
C PHE A 26 29.58 16.17 5.21
N ARG A 27 29.51 16.30 6.53
CA ARG A 27 28.52 15.66 7.39
C ARG A 27 27.09 16.18 7.22
N PHE A 28 26.95 17.47 6.84
CA PHE A 28 25.63 18.12 6.73
C PHE A 28 24.91 17.75 5.43
N THR A 29 25.64 17.66 4.33
CA THR A 29 25.08 17.33 3.00
C THR A 29 24.69 15.86 2.90
N PHE A 30 25.52 14.95 3.46
CA PHE A 30 25.20 13.52 3.50
C PHE A 30 24.00 13.22 4.41
N LYS A 31 23.92 13.87 5.56
CA LYS A 31 22.77 13.70 6.48
C LYS A 31 21.46 14.19 5.87
N LYS A 32 21.51 15.27 5.08
CA LYS A 32 20.35 15.81 4.37
C LYS A 32 19.91 14.89 3.22
N ASN A 33 20.86 14.34 2.45
CA ASN A 33 20.56 13.36 1.39
C ASN A 33 20.11 12.01 1.95
N TYR A 34 20.67 11.56 3.07
CA TYR A 34 20.24 10.33 3.75
C TYR A 34 18.85 10.48 4.35
N LEU A 35 18.54 11.61 4.98
CA LEU A 35 17.20 11.95 5.46
C LEU A 35 16.20 12.14 4.31
N CYS A 36 16.64 12.62 3.16
CA CYS A 36 15.82 12.71 1.95
C CYS A 36 15.58 11.33 1.35
N LEU A 37 16.60 10.47 1.29
CA LEU A 37 16.49 9.07 0.90
C LEU A 37 15.65 8.27 1.92
N GLN A 38 15.84 8.47 3.23
CA GLN A 38 14.97 7.86 4.24
C GLN A 38 13.54 8.41 4.19
N LYS A 39 13.32 9.68 3.87
CA LYS A 39 11.99 10.22 3.61
C LYS A 39 11.37 9.67 2.32
N GLN A 40 12.17 9.37 1.30
CA GLN A 40 11.72 8.63 0.11
C GLN A 40 11.57 7.13 0.37
N PHE A 41 12.35 6.53 1.31
CA PHE A 41 12.19 5.15 1.78
C PHE A 41 11.12 5.00 2.88
N ASN A 42 10.76 6.09 3.55
CA ASN A 42 9.59 6.21 4.45
C ASN A 42 8.31 6.59 3.70
N LEU A 43 8.20 6.29 2.42
CA LEU A 43 6.93 5.90 1.84
C LEU A 43 6.55 4.63 2.59
N THR A 44 5.77 4.81 3.63
CA THR A 44 5.39 3.80 4.60
C THR A 44 4.88 2.59 3.85
N ASN A 45 5.68 1.51 3.83
CA ASN A 45 5.20 0.21 3.41
C ASN A 45 3.98 -0.08 4.28
N MET A 46 2.82 -0.12 3.68
CA MET A 46 1.58 -0.47 4.36
C MET A 46 1.31 -1.95 4.16
N ILE A 47 0.68 -2.55 5.14
CA ILE A 47 0.03 -3.85 5.02
C ILE A 47 -1.42 -3.59 4.64
N ILE A 48 -1.82 -4.04 3.45
CA ILE A 48 -3.15 -3.79 2.89
C ILE A 48 -3.87 -5.12 2.77
N ALA A 49 -4.96 -5.28 3.51
CA ALA A 49 -5.86 -6.40 3.37
C ALA A 49 -6.86 -6.11 2.24
N VAL A 50 -6.99 -7.04 1.29
CA VAL A 50 -7.82 -6.89 0.09
C VAL A 50 -8.77 -8.06 0.01
N ASP A 51 -10.08 -7.79 -0.05
CA ASP A 51 -11.09 -8.80 -0.33
C ASP A 51 -11.08 -9.21 -1.80
N PHE A 52 -11.69 -10.35 -2.11
CA PHE A 52 -11.71 -10.93 -3.46
C PHE A 52 -13.04 -10.69 -4.18
N ASP A 53 -14.14 -11.21 -3.61
CA ASP A 53 -15.45 -11.26 -4.26
C ASP A 53 -16.22 -9.94 -4.09
N GLY A 54 -16.45 -9.21 -5.16
CA GLY A 54 -17.03 -7.86 -5.14
C GLY A 54 -15.97 -6.77 -5.08
N THR A 55 -14.69 -7.15 -4.89
CA THR A 55 -13.56 -6.21 -4.73
C THR A 55 -12.57 -6.33 -5.88
N ILE A 56 -11.96 -7.50 -6.10
CA ILE A 56 -11.05 -7.76 -7.23
C ILE A 56 -11.85 -8.25 -8.44
N VAL A 57 -12.84 -9.10 -8.20
CA VAL A 57 -13.74 -9.66 -9.20
C VAL A 57 -15.19 -9.37 -8.86
N GLU A 58 -16.08 -9.38 -9.87
CA GLU A 58 -17.52 -9.32 -9.65
C GLU A 58 -17.95 -10.44 -8.69
N HIS A 59 -18.88 -10.16 -7.80
CA HIS A 59 -19.39 -11.15 -6.85
C HIS A 59 -20.20 -12.23 -7.57
N ARG A 60 -19.64 -13.44 -7.68
CA ARG A 60 -20.27 -14.61 -8.32
C ARG A 60 -20.04 -15.92 -7.56
N TYR A 61 -19.75 -15.81 -6.26
CA TYR A 61 -19.46 -16.98 -5.42
C TYR A 61 -20.46 -18.13 -5.65
N PRO A 62 -20.02 -19.42 -5.78
CA PRO A 62 -18.63 -19.91 -5.59
C PRO A 62 -17.73 -19.72 -6.82
N GLU A 63 -18.24 -19.43 -8.01
CA GLU A 63 -17.46 -19.18 -9.21
C GLU A 63 -16.65 -17.90 -9.05
N ILE A 64 -15.59 -17.76 -9.85
CA ILE A 64 -14.82 -16.50 -9.96
C ILE A 64 -15.50 -15.61 -10.99
N GLY A 65 -15.90 -14.41 -10.58
CA GLY A 65 -16.51 -13.41 -11.44
C GLY A 65 -15.50 -12.78 -12.42
N ARG A 66 -16.01 -11.84 -13.25
CA ARG A 66 -15.15 -11.05 -14.13
C ARG A 66 -14.30 -10.10 -13.27
N GLU A 67 -13.10 -9.83 -13.76
CA GLU A 67 -12.23 -8.81 -13.15
C GLU A 67 -12.91 -7.45 -13.13
N ILE A 68 -12.84 -6.78 -11.97
CA ILE A 68 -13.26 -5.40 -11.84
C ILE A 68 -12.21 -4.50 -12.53
N PRO A 69 -12.62 -3.52 -13.36
CA PRO A 69 -11.70 -2.71 -14.12
C PRO A 69 -10.60 -2.08 -13.25
N PHE A 70 -9.35 -2.23 -13.70
CA PHE A 70 -8.13 -1.73 -13.05
C PHE A 70 -7.77 -2.36 -11.70
N ALA A 71 -8.47 -3.38 -11.22
CA ALA A 71 -8.17 -4.04 -9.95
C ALA A 71 -6.76 -4.66 -9.97
N VAL A 72 -6.49 -5.53 -10.92
CA VAL A 72 -5.20 -6.23 -11.04
C VAL A 72 -4.05 -5.26 -11.27
N GLU A 73 -4.22 -4.29 -12.17
CA GLU A 73 -3.19 -3.27 -12.46
C GLU A 73 -2.85 -2.45 -11.22
N THR A 74 -3.86 -2.06 -10.44
CA THR A 74 -3.66 -1.29 -9.22
C THR A 74 -2.97 -2.13 -8.15
N LEU A 75 -3.36 -3.40 -7.96
CA LEU A 75 -2.69 -4.30 -7.01
C LEU A 75 -1.21 -4.49 -7.37
N LYS A 76 -0.89 -4.69 -8.66
CA LYS A 76 0.50 -4.78 -9.14
C LYS A 76 1.27 -3.50 -8.83
N LYS A 77 0.64 -2.34 -9.05
CA LYS A 77 1.24 -1.05 -8.77
C LYS A 77 1.53 -0.84 -7.28
N LEU A 78 0.62 -1.28 -6.41
CA LEU A 78 0.82 -1.24 -4.96
C LEU A 78 1.99 -2.15 -4.52
N ILE A 79 2.15 -3.33 -5.15
CA ILE A 79 3.31 -4.21 -4.92
C ILE A 79 4.61 -3.54 -5.40
N GLU A 80 4.62 -2.91 -6.57
CA GLU A 80 5.76 -2.13 -7.07
C GLU A 80 6.14 -0.99 -6.12
N ASP A 81 5.15 -0.31 -5.56
CA ASP A 81 5.30 0.74 -4.55
C ASP A 81 5.70 0.16 -3.16
N ARG A 82 5.94 -1.17 -3.07
CA ARG A 82 6.43 -1.93 -1.91
C ARG A 82 5.44 -2.08 -0.75
N HIS A 83 4.14 -1.97 -1.02
CA HIS A 83 3.13 -2.38 -0.07
C HIS A 83 3.06 -3.90 0.03
N GLN A 84 2.73 -4.43 1.20
CA GLN A 84 2.44 -5.84 1.41
C GLN A 84 0.94 -6.06 1.28
N LEU A 85 0.52 -6.91 0.35
CA LEU A 85 -0.88 -7.24 0.15
C LEU A 85 -1.22 -8.55 0.82
N ILE A 86 -2.29 -8.58 1.60
CA ILE A 86 -2.88 -9.78 2.18
C ILE A 86 -4.21 -10.03 1.49
N LEU A 87 -4.40 -11.21 0.91
CA LEU A 87 -5.73 -11.62 0.47
C LEU A 87 -6.56 -11.96 1.71
N TRP A 88 -7.69 -11.28 1.89
CA TRP A 88 -8.57 -11.46 3.02
C TRP A 88 -9.99 -11.76 2.55
N SER A 89 -10.34 -13.02 2.47
CA SER A 89 -11.58 -13.48 1.87
C SER A 89 -12.28 -14.49 2.75
N VAL A 90 -13.60 -14.58 2.58
CA VAL A 90 -14.42 -15.62 3.19
C VAL A 90 -14.31 -16.97 2.47
N ARG A 91 -13.59 -17.03 1.35
CA ARG A 91 -13.32 -18.29 0.65
C ARG A 91 -12.45 -19.20 1.49
N GLU A 92 -12.70 -20.49 1.41
CA GLU A 92 -11.98 -21.52 2.16
C GLU A 92 -11.57 -22.69 1.25
N GLY A 93 -10.54 -23.44 1.67
CA GLY A 93 -10.08 -24.66 0.98
C GLY A 93 -9.84 -24.42 -0.51
N ARG A 94 -10.30 -25.34 -1.34
CA ARG A 94 -10.09 -25.30 -2.80
C ARG A 94 -10.55 -23.97 -3.44
N LEU A 95 -11.65 -23.38 -2.98
CA LEU A 95 -12.15 -22.11 -3.53
C LEU A 95 -11.21 -20.93 -3.22
N LEU A 96 -10.53 -20.96 -2.08
CA LEU A 96 -9.51 -19.98 -1.72
C LEU A 96 -8.25 -20.17 -2.57
N ASP A 97 -7.82 -21.44 -2.74
CA ASP A 97 -6.65 -21.77 -3.58
C ASP A 97 -6.86 -21.32 -5.04
N GLU A 98 -8.06 -21.52 -5.57
CA GLU A 98 -8.46 -21.07 -6.91
C GLU A 98 -8.39 -19.53 -7.04
N ALA A 99 -8.83 -18.79 -6.01
CA ALA A 99 -8.76 -17.33 -6.00
C ALA A 99 -7.31 -16.82 -5.96
N VAL A 100 -6.46 -17.42 -5.12
CA VAL A 100 -5.02 -17.12 -5.04
C VAL A 100 -4.35 -17.40 -6.37
N GLU A 101 -4.60 -18.56 -6.98
CA GLU A 101 -4.05 -18.96 -8.26
C GLU A 101 -4.50 -18.02 -9.40
N TRP A 102 -5.78 -17.62 -9.38
CA TRP A 102 -6.33 -16.66 -10.34
C TRP A 102 -5.56 -15.31 -10.29
N CYS A 103 -5.26 -14.82 -9.08
CA CYS A 103 -4.47 -13.61 -8.89
C CYS A 103 -3.02 -13.80 -9.34
N ARG A 104 -2.40 -14.93 -8.97
CA ARG A 104 -1.01 -15.26 -9.33
C ARG A 104 -0.80 -15.31 -10.84
N GLN A 105 -1.74 -15.92 -11.58
CA GLN A 105 -1.71 -15.98 -13.06
C GLN A 105 -1.75 -14.60 -13.71
N ARG A 106 -2.23 -13.58 -12.98
CA ARG A 106 -2.28 -12.17 -13.43
C ARG A 106 -1.13 -11.33 -12.89
N GLY A 107 -0.17 -11.97 -12.20
CA GLY A 107 1.02 -11.32 -11.67
C GLY A 107 0.80 -10.59 -10.33
N VAL A 108 -0.27 -10.93 -9.60
CA VAL A 108 -0.51 -10.46 -8.23
C VAL A 108 -0.14 -11.58 -7.26
N GLU A 109 0.93 -11.37 -6.51
CA GLU A 109 1.39 -12.28 -5.46
C GLU A 109 1.14 -11.66 -4.10
N PHE A 110 0.32 -12.30 -3.28
CA PHE A 110 0.03 -11.84 -1.94
C PHE A 110 1.14 -12.23 -0.96
N TYR A 111 1.43 -11.34 -0.03
CA TYR A 111 2.35 -11.59 1.08
C TYR A 111 1.82 -12.70 2.00
N ALA A 112 0.52 -12.70 2.29
CA ALA A 112 -0.16 -13.71 3.09
C ALA A 112 -1.62 -13.86 2.62
N VAL A 113 -2.29 -14.94 3.06
CA VAL A 113 -3.69 -15.25 2.72
C VAL A 113 -4.43 -15.57 4.00
N ASN A 114 -5.44 -14.77 4.34
CA ASN A 114 -6.28 -14.90 5.55
C ASN A 114 -5.48 -14.98 6.87
N LYS A 115 -4.27 -14.43 6.90
CA LYS A 115 -3.37 -14.40 8.07
C LYS A 115 -2.43 -13.20 8.03
N ASP A 116 -1.86 -12.81 9.17
CA ASP A 116 -1.03 -11.62 9.30
C ASP A 116 0.33 -11.76 8.58
N PHE A 117 0.90 -12.97 8.53
CA PHE A 117 2.18 -13.25 7.87
C PHE A 117 2.25 -14.72 7.40
N PRO A 118 3.12 -15.06 6.43
CA PRO A 118 3.11 -16.38 5.79
C PRO A 118 3.26 -17.56 6.74
N GLU A 119 4.06 -17.44 7.79
CA GLU A 119 4.39 -18.50 8.74
C GLU A 119 3.40 -18.57 9.91
N GLU A 120 2.36 -17.72 9.95
CA GLU A 120 1.37 -17.73 11.02
C GLU A 120 0.60 -19.06 11.03
N ASP A 121 0.67 -19.77 12.17
CA ASP A 121 -0.01 -21.02 12.40
C ASP A 121 -1.24 -20.76 13.27
N THR A 122 -2.38 -20.56 12.61
CA THR A 122 -3.66 -20.27 13.28
C THR A 122 -4.22 -21.46 14.03
N ASP A 123 -3.82 -22.70 13.69
CA ASP A 123 -4.31 -23.92 14.34
C ASP A 123 -3.64 -24.13 15.71
N LYS A 124 -2.40 -23.69 15.86
CA LYS A 124 -1.65 -23.79 17.12
C LYS A 124 -1.85 -22.59 18.05
N ASN A 125 -2.28 -21.47 17.53
CA ASN A 125 -2.44 -20.25 18.30
C ASN A 125 -3.91 -20.00 18.67
N SER A 126 -4.35 -20.53 19.81
CA SER A 126 -5.72 -20.39 20.30
C SER A 126 -6.14 -18.95 20.64
N HIS A 127 -5.23 -17.98 20.60
CA HIS A 127 -5.44 -16.58 21.00
C HIS A 127 -5.20 -15.58 19.87
N TYR A 128 -5.25 -15.96 18.60
CA TYR A 128 -5.12 -15.02 17.49
C TYR A 128 -6.42 -14.23 17.24
N SER A 129 -6.29 -12.99 16.81
CA SER A 129 -7.42 -12.17 16.39
C SER A 129 -7.82 -12.54 14.94
N ARG A 130 -9.13 -12.69 14.68
CA ARG A 130 -9.62 -12.83 13.32
C ARG A 130 -9.47 -11.57 12.48
N LYS A 131 -9.37 -10.40 13.14
CA LYS A 131 -9.08 -9.15 12.44
C LYS A 131 -7.59 -9.07 12.19
N LEU A 132 -7.20 -8.99 10.94
CA LEU A 132 -5.82 -8.84 10.51
C LEU A 132 -5.21 -7.53 11.01
N LYS A 133 -3.91 -7.53 11.27
CA LYS A 133 -3.12 -6.36 11.61
C LYS A 133 -2.73 -5.58 10.34
N ALA A 134 -3.71 -5.23 9.54
CA ALA A 134 -3.51 -4.43 8.34
C ALA A 134 -3.68 -2.93 8.63
N ASP A 135 -2.92 -2.11 7.90
CA ASP A 135 -3.02 -0.64 7.97
C ASP A 135 -4.25 -0.13 7.22
N LEU A 136 -4.66 -0.85 6.17
CA LEU A 136 -5.79 -0.50 5.31
C LEU A 136 -6.54 -1.76 4.88
N PHE A 137 -7.86 -1.63 4.75
CA PHE A 137 -8.74 -2.66 4.21
C PHE A 137 -9.43 -2.15 2.95
N ILE A 138 -9.31 -2.90 1.85
CA ILE A 138 -10.02 -2.65 0.58
C ILE A 138 -11.06 -3.75 0.44
N ASP A 139 -12.34 -3.38 0.56
CA ASP A 139 -13.45 -4.34 0.69
C ASP A 139 -14.73 -3.65 0.20
N ASP A 140 -15.54 -4.32 -0.64
CA ASP A 140 -16.80 -3.81 -1.16
C ASP A 140 -17.86 -3.62 -0.07
N ARG A 141 -17.71 -4.30 1.07
CA ARG A 141 -18.64 -4.26 2.21
C ARG A 141 -18.33 -3.14 3.21
N ASN A 142 -17.43 -2.24 2.89
CA ASN A 142 -17.18 -1.05 3.69
C ASN A 142 -18.38 -0.09 3.67
N VAL A 143 -18.60 0.62 4.78
CA VAL A 143 -19.57 1.71 4.81
C VAL A 143 -19.18 2.78 3.80
N GLY A 144 -20.04 3.07 2.84
CA GLY A 144 -19.75 3.96 1.72
C GLY A 144 -19.37 3.24 0.43
N GLY A 145 -19.24 1.90 0.46
CA GLY A 145 -18.91 1.07 -0.71
C GLY A 145 -17.42 1.10 -1.06
N LEU A 146 -17.12 0.57 -2.24
CA LEU A 146 -15.77 0.53 -2.79
C LEU A 146 -15.62 1.65 -3.83
N PRO A 147 -14.67 2.59 -3.65
CA PRO A 147 -14.28 3.52 -4.71
C PRO A 147 -13.70 2.77 -5.92
N ASP A 148 -13.65 3.42 -7.08
CA ASP A 148 -12.92 2.86 -8.22
C ASP A 148 -11.42 2.69 -7.89
N TRP A 149 -10.77 1.74 -8.57
CA TRP A 149 -9.40 1.36 -8.27
C TRP A 149 -8.37 2.46 -8.54
N GLY A 150 -8.64 3.38 -9.46
CA GLY A 150 -7.81 4.56 -9.69
C GLY A 150 -7.85 5.52 -8.51
N THR A 151 -9.04 5.76 -7.98
CA THR A 151 -9.26 6.57 -6.76
C THR A 151 -8.63 5.91 -5.54
N ILE A 152 -8.78 4.58 -5.36
CA ILE A 152 -8.11 3.82 -4.29
C ILE A 152 -6.60 4.02 -4.35
N TYR A 153 -5.99 3.84 -5.53
CA TYR A 153 -4.56 4.06 -5.70
C TYR A 153 -4.13 5.48 -5.32
N ARG A 154 -4.89 6.49 -5.79
CA ARG A 154 -4.63 7.90 -5.47
C ARG A 154 -4.71 8.18 -3.97
N MET A 155 -5.74 7.64 -3.28
CA MET A 155 -5.90 7.75 -1.82
C MET A 155 -4.67 7.20 -1.08
N ILE A 156 -4.21 6.03 -1.47
CA ILE A 156 -3.07 5.36 -0.85
C ILE A 156 -1.77 6.14 -1.09
N LYS A 157 -1.53 6.53 -2.34
CA LYS A 157 -0.31 7.24 -2.75
C LYS A 157 -0.19 8.62 -2.15
N GLU A 158 -1.29 9.37 -2.13
CA GLU A 158 -1.34 10.73 -1.60
C GLU A 158 -1.63 10.76 -0.09
N LYS A 159 -1.95 9.61 0.53
CA LYS A 159 -2.35 9.48 1.94
C LYS A 159 -3.53 10.39 2.29
N LYS A 160 -4.51 10.42 1.40
CA LYS A 160 -5.71 11.24 1.53
C LYS A 160 -6.94 10.36 1.68
N SER A 161 -7.90 10.84 2.45
CA SER A 161 -9.25 10.27 2.47
C SER A 161 -10.03 10.66 1.21
N MET A 162 -11.08 9.92 0.89
CA MET A 162 -12.02 10.28 -0.18
C MET A 162 -12.53 11.71 -0.03
N ALA A 163 -12.90 12.12 1.19
CA ALA A 163 -13.40 13.47 1.47
C ALA A 163 -12.36 14.55 1.12
N GLN A 164 -11.07 14.30 1.38
CA GLN A 164 -10.01 15.24 1.04
C GLN A 164 -9.80 15.34 -0.48
N LEU A 165 -9.86 14.22 -1.21
CA LEU A 165 -9.76 14.23 -2.67
C LEU A 165 -10.94 14.99 -3.30
N LEU A 166 -12.17 14.72 -2.85
CA LEU A 166 -13.36 15.43 -3.33
C LEU A 166 -13.33 16.93 -3.01
N GLN A 167 -12.78 17.30 -1.83
CA GLN A 167 -12.63 18.71 -1.48
C GLN A 167 -11.64 19.42 -2.40
N GLU A 168 -10.52 18.77 -2.73
CA GLU A 168 -9.51 19.32 -3.65
C GLU A 168 -10.08 19.50 -5.05
N GLU A 169 -10.77 18.50 -5.58
CA GLU A 169 -11.45 18.59 -6.89
C GLU A 169 -12.46 19.74 -6.91
N TRP A 170 -13.26 19.87 -5.84
CA TRP A 170 -14.21 20.97 -5.73
C TRP A 170 -13.52 22.34 -5.66
N GLU A 171 -12.38 22.45 -4.95
CA GLU A 171 -11.61 23.71 -4.86
C GLU A 171 -10.91 24.05 -6.19
N GLU A 172 -10.50 23.04 -6.98
CA GLU A 172 -9.92 23.25 -8.31
C GLU A 172 -10.94 23.75 -9.32
N ASP A 173 -12.18 23.26 -9.27
CA ASP A 173 -13.27 23.64 -10.16
C ASP A 173 -13.85 25.04 -9.86
N GLN A 174 -13.51 25.66 -8.72
CA GLN A 174 -13.99 26.99 -8.40
C GLN A 174 -13.35 28.06 -9.30
N PRO A 175 -14.12 28.98 -9.89
CA PRO A 175 -13.60 30.05 -10.73
C PRO A 175 -12.61 30.92 -9.94
N VAL A 176 -11.51 31.31 -10.61
CA VAL A 176 -10.36 32.05 -10.02
C VAL A 176 -10.77 33.31 -9.25
N THR A 177 -11.92 33.88 -9.57
CA THR A 177 -12.49 35.05 -8.91
C THR A 177 -12.88 34.82 -7.44
N GLN A 178 -13.18 33.58 -7.04
CA GLN A 178 -13.50 33.25 -5.64
C GLN A 178 -12.25 32.94 -4.80
N LYS A 179 -11.15 32.48 -5.41
CA LYS A 179 -9.90 32.15 -4.72
C LYS A 179 -9.21 33.37 -4.10
N LYS A 180 -9.46 34.59 -4.62
CA LYS A 180 -8.84 35.85 -4.14
C LYS A 180 -9.48 36.44 -2.87
N LYS A 181 -10.70 36.09 -2.49
CA LYS A 181 -11.40 36.68 -1.33
C LYS A 181 -10.92 36.15 0.05
N LYS A 182 -10.27 35.00 0.15
CA LYS A 182 -9.79 34.45 1.43
C LYS A 182 -8.47 35.02 1.93
N ARG A 183 -7.82 35.94 1.21
CA ARG A 183 -6.44 36.39 1.50
C ARG A 183 -6.32 37.81 2.07
N TRP A 184 -7.44 38.47 2.44
CA TRP A 184 -7.44 39.87 2.87
C TRP A 184 -8.16 40.10 4.20
N TRP A 185 -7.93 39.29 5.23
CA TRP A 185 -8.34 39.63 6.59
C TRP A 185 -7.31 39.01 7.56
N PHE A 186 -6.14 39.63 7.63
CA PHE A 186 -5.30 39.68 8.84
C PHE A 186 -4.39 40.91 8.72
#